data_45ef42713f44e37229c5c94de872b57f
#
_entry.id   45ef42713f44e37229c5c94de872b57f
#
_cell.length_a   1.000
_cell.length_b   1.000
_cell.length_c   1.000
_cell.angle_alpha   90.00
_cell.angle_beta   90.00
_cell.angle_gamma   90.00
#
_symmetry.space_group_name_H-M   'P 1'
#
loop_
_entity.id
_entity.type
_entity.pdbx_description
1 polymer ?
#
loop_
_entity_poly.entity_id
_entity_poly.type
_entity_poly.pdbx_seq_one_letter_code
_entity_poly.pdbx_strand_id
1 'polypeptide(L)'
;SGKSTKLSTLHVWHHISTSLLGSQMINSHFGFYGIMGCVLNCGIHVIMYFYYAAFTMWGYRPWWKRYLTSAQITQFFLLLCLNLVWVYIKYAGNHEQCPGSGMVSVTGVLVIISFISLFKAFYRRSYEGKSGSVDKKARKVNVTREKVFN
;
A
#
# COMPACT_ATOMS: atom_id res chain seq x y z
N SER A 1 23.75 4.29 -22.18
CA SER A 1 23.76 3.79 -20.81
C SER A 1 22.33 3.57 -20.34
N GLY A 2 21.79 2.36 -20.61
CA GLY A 2 20.43 1.99 -20.23
C GLY A 2 20.33 1.92 -18.71
N LYS A 3 19.58 2.83 -18.10
CA LYS A 3 19.07 2.65 -16.71
C LYS A 3 18.14 1.46 -16.77
N SER A 4 18.63 0.28 -16.38
CA SER A 4 17.80 -0.88 -16.08
C SER A 4 16.78 -0.44 -15.03
N THR A 5 15.53 -0.31 -15.43
CA THR A 5 14.41 -0.10 -14.50
C THR A 5 14.24 -1.39 -13.73
N LYS A 6 14.93 -1.53 -12.61
CA LYS A 6 14.71 -2.65 -11.68
C LYS A 6 13.27 -2.53 -11.21
N LEU A 7 12.42 -3.42 -11.70
CA LEU A 7 11.06 -3.58 -11.19
C LEU A 7 11.15 -3.77 -9.68
N SER A 8 10.46 -2.91 -8.93
CA SER A 8 10.42 -3.03 -7.49
C SER A 8 9.77 -4.36 -7.11
N THR A 9 10.36 -5.10 -6.17
CA THR A 9 9.78 -6.33 -5.62
C THR A 9 8.32 -6.12 -5.17
N LEU A 10 8.03 -4.93 -4.61
CA LEU A 10 6.68 -4.54 -4.24
C LEU A 10 5.72 -4.50 -5.45
N HIS A 11 6.17 -3.97 -6.59
CA HIS A 11 5.35 -3.88 -7.79
C HIS A 11 5.03 -5.27 -8.36
N VAL A 12 6.03 -6.13 -8.48
CA VAL A 12 5.86 -7.51 -8.97
C VAL A 12 4.94 -8.30 -8.03
N TRP A 13 5.20 -8.25 -6.72
CA TRP A 13 4.38 -8.92 -5.72
C TRP A 13 2.93 -8.44 -5.76
N HIS A 14 2.71 -7.13 -5.87
CA HIS A 14 1.37 -6.55 -5.97
C HIS A 14 0.61 -7.12 -7.18
N HIS A 15 1.19 -7.07 -8.38
CA HIS A 15 0.50 -7.52 -9.58
C HIS A 15 0.20 -9.03 -9.56
N ILE A 16 1.13 -9.86 -9.12
CA ILE A 16 0.91 -11.30 -9.03
C ILE A 16 -0.20 -11.61 -8.02
N SER A 17 -0.08 -11.10 -6.79
CA SER A 17 -1.02 -11.43 -5.72
C SER A 17 -2.42 -10.86 -5.94
N THR A 18 -2.54 -9.65 -6.52
CA THR A 18 -3.86 -9.06 -6.85
C THR A 18 -4.54 -9.78 -8.01
N SER A 19 -3.79 -10.23 -9.02
CA SER A 19 -4.35 -11.02 -10.13
C SER A 19 -4.85 -12.39 -9.67
N LEU A 20 -4.07 -13.08 -8.83
CA LEU A 20 -4.47 -14.36 -8.25
C LEU A 20 -5.68 -14.21 -7.33
N LEU A 21 -5.67 -13.24 -6.44
CA LEU A 21 -6.78 -12.97 -5.53
C LEU A 21 -8.03 -12.55 -6.29
N GLY A 22 -7.91 -11.71 -7.32
CA GLY A 22 -9.01 -11.29 -8.17
C GLY A 22 -9.66 -12.47 -8.90
N SER A 23 -8.88 -13.38 -9.47
CA SER A 23 -9.40 -14.57 -10.11
C SER A 23 -10.13 -15.50 -9.12
N GLN A 24 -9.61 -15.67 -7.92
CA GLN A 24 -10.26 -16.46 -6.86
C GLN A 24 -11.59 -15.80 -6.42
N MET A 25 -11.63 -14.48 -6.32
CA MET A 25 -12.84 -13.73 -5.97
C MET A 25 -13.94 -13.90 -7.02
N ILE A 26 -13.60 -13.83 -8.30
CA ILE A 26 -14.55 -14.06 -9.40
C ILE A 26 -15.11 -15.48 -9.34
N ASN A 27 -14.24 -16.47 -9.22
CA ASN A 27 -14.64 -17.89 -9.20
C ASN A 27 -15.48 -18.28 -7.97
N SER A 28 -15.30 -17.59 -6.85
CA SER A 28 -16.05 -17.84 -5.61
C SER A 28 -17.28 -16.96 -5.43
N HIS A 29 -17.67 -16.22 -6.47
CA HIS A 29 -18.81 -15.30 -6.41
C HIS A 29 -18.73 -14.32 -5.20
N PHE A 30 -17.56 -13.72 -4.98
CA PHE A 30 -17.29 -12.83 -3.84
C PHE A 30 -17.96 -11.46 -4.06
N GLY A 31 -19.29 -11.41 -4.03
CA GLY A 31 -20.18 -10.32 -4.38
C GLY A 31 -19.75 -8.90 -3.97
N PHE A 32 -20.48 -8.26 -3.07
CA PHE A 32 -20.28 -6.85 -2.67
C PHE A 32 -18.85 -6.56 -2.15
N TYR A 33 -18.25 -7.45 -1.37
CA TYR A 33 -16.90 -7.28 -0.84
C TYR A 33 -15.84 -7.20 -1.95
N GLY A 34 -15.92 -8.09 -2.95
CA GLY A 34 -15.01 -8.08 -4.10
C GLY A 34 -15.15 -6.80 -4.94
N ILE A 35 -16.38 -6.35 -5.15
CA ILE A 35 -16.67 -5.10 -5.89
C ILE A 35 -16.09 -3.90 -5.14
N MET A 36 -16.32 -3.79 -3.83
CA MET A 36 -15.75 -2.71 -3.02
C MET A 36 -14.23 -2.70 -3.05
N GLY A 37 -13.59 -3.89 -2.98
CA GLY A 37 -12.15 -4.03 -3.10
C GLY A 37 -11.63 -3.53 -4.45
N CYS A 38 -12.31 -3.89 -5.52
CA CYS A 38 -11.96 -3.46 -6.87
C CYS A 38 -12.10 -1.94 -7.04
N VAL A 39 -13.22 -1.36 -6.61
CA VAL A 39 -13.50 0.09 -6.71
C VAL A 39 -12.46 0.90 -5.94
N LEU A 40 -12.15 0.51 -4.70
CA LEU A 40 -11.15 1.18 -3.88
C LEU A 40 -9.74 1.07 -4.52
N ASN A 41 -9.38 -0.10 -5.02
CA ASN A 41 -8.11 -0.31 -5.68
C ASN A 41 -7.98 0.51 -6.96
N CYS A 42 -8.99 0.49 -7.83
CA CYS A 42 -9.01 1.29 -9.05
C CYS A 42 -8.95 2.80 -8.75
N GLY A 43 -9.69 3.28 -7.74
CA GLY A 43 -9.66 4.69 -7.34
C GLY A 43 -8.27 5.17 -6.94
N ILE A 44 -7.57 4.41 -6.10
CA ILE A 44 -6.18 4.72 -5.72
C ILE A 44 -5.24 4.64 -6.92
N HIS A 45 -5.43 3.67 -7.83
CA HIS A 45 -4.61 3.56 -9.04
C HIS A 45 -4.80 4.76 -9.98
N VAL A 46 -6.00 5.29 -10.16
CA VAL A 46 -6.25 6.51 -10.94
C VAL A 46 -5.42 7.66 -10.40
N ILE A 47 -5.44 7.91 -9.08
CA ILE A 47 -4.68 8.99 -8.45
C ILE A 47 -3.16 8.74 -8.58
N MET A 48 -2.72 7.51 -8.44
CA MET A 48 -1.33 7.11 -8.57
C MET A 48 -0.81 7.33 -10.00
N TYR A 49 -1.57 6.91 -11.02
CA TYR A 49 -1.18 7.12 -12.42
C TYR A 49 -1.22 8.61 -12.80
N PHE A 50 -2.18 9.37 -12.29
CA PHE A 50 -2.18 10.83 -12.44
C PHE A 50 -0.91 11.46 -11.84
N TYR A 51 -0.48 11.00 -10.65
CA TYR A 51 0.79 11.43 -10.06
C TYR A 51 1.97 11.15 -10.99
N TYR A 52 2.06 9.94 -11.55
CA TYR A 52 3.16 9.59 -12.46
C TYR A 52 3.11 10.35 -13.77
N ALA A 53 1.92 10.57 -14.31
CA ALA A 53 1.74 11.39 -15.52
C ALA A 53 2.21 12.83 -15.28
N ALA A 54 1.79 13.46 -14.19
CA ALA A 54 2.22 14.80 -13.83
C ALA A 54 3.75 14.91 -13.67
N PHE A 55 4.37 13.90 -13.07
CA PHE A 55 5.82 13.86 -12.93
C PHE A 55 6.54 13.66 -14.26
N THR A 56 6.03 12.81 -15.14
CA THR A 56 6.69 12.47 -16.42
C THR A 56 6.51 13.57 -17.46
N MET A 57 5.31 14.16 -17.54
CA MET A 57 4.98 15.14 -18.58
C MET A 57 5.45 16.55 -18.24
N TRP A 58 5.34 16.97 -16.98
CA TRP A 58 5.64 18.34 -16.55
C TRP A 58 6.86 18.46 -15.64
N GLY A 59 7.54 17.35 -15.30
CA GLY A 59 8.65 17.34 -14.35
C GLY A 59 8.25 17.78 -12.93
N TYR A 60 6.96 17.98 -12.72
CA TYR A 60 6.42 18.45 -11.44
C TYR A 60 6.40 17.31 -10.42
N ARG A 61 7.01 17.55 -9.25
CA ARG A 61 6.97 16.62 -8.12
C ARG A 61 5.89 17.07 -7.14
N PRO A 62 4.68 16.51 -7.22
CA PRO A 62 3.61 16.90 -6.30
C PRO A 62 4.02 16.66 -4.84
N TRP A 63 3.78 17.66 -3.99
CA TRP A 63 4.05 17.60 -2.55
C TRP A 63 3.19 16.55 -1.84
N TRP A 64 2.05 16.20 -2.40
CA TRP A 64 1.08 15.25 -1.86
C TRP A 64 1.47 13.75 -2.04
N LYS A 65 2.66 13.42 -2.56
CA LYS A 65 3.17 12.05 -2.67
C LYS A 65 3.08 11.27 -1.36
N ARG A 66 3.36 11.92 -0.22
CA ARG A 66 3.27 11.31 1.10
C ARG A 66 1.83 10.90 1.44
N TYR A 67 0.87 11.75 1.11
CA TYR A 67 -0.55 11.47 1.34
C TYR A 67 -1.06 10.34 0.47
N LEU A 68 -0.58 10.23 -0.77
CA LEU A 68 -0.89 9.10 -1.65
C LEU A 68 -0.46 7.76 -1.02
N THR A 69 0.76 7.68 -0.49
CA THR A 69 1.23 6.46 0.18
C THR A 69 0.42 6.17 1.46
N SER A 70 0.04 7.20 2.22
CA SER A 70 -0.83 7.04 3.38
C SER A 70 -2.22 6.55 2.98
N ALA A 71 -2.80 7.08 1.90
CA ALA A 71 -4.09 6.64 1.38
C ALA A 71 -4.06 5.15 0.95
N GLN A 72 -2.98 4.70 0.33
CA GLN A 72 -2.78 3.28 -0.01
C GLN A 72 -2.76 2.38 1.24
N ILE A 73 -2.06 2.80 2.30
CA ILE A 73 -2.04 2.04 3.56
C ILE A 73 -3.44 2.03 4.19
N THR A 74 -4.14 3.17 4.20
CA THR A 74 -5.51 3.28 4.73
C THR A 74 -6.47 2.38 3.96
N GLN A 75 -6.35 2.32 2.63
CA GLN A 75 -7.15 1.41 1.79
C GLN A 75 -6.98 -0.05 2.22
N PHE A 76 -5.74 -0.51 2.46
CA PHE A 76 -5.51 -1.88 2.91
C PHE A 76 -6.12 -2.15 4.29
N PHE A 77 -6.08 -1.20 5.20
CA PHE A 77 -6.76 -1.29 6.50
C PHE A 77 -8.27 -1.41 6.33
N LEU A 78 -8.86 -0.58 5.48
CA LEU A 78 -10.29 -0.61 5.19
C LEU A 78 -10.72 -1.97 4.60
N LEU A 79 -9.94 -2.50 3.65
CA LEU A 79 -10.19 -3.82 3.08
C LEU A 79 -10.08 -4.93 4.12
N LEU A 80 -9.15 -4.83 5.06
CA LEU A 80 -9.05 -5.78 6.17
C LEU A 80 -10.29 -5.73 7.06
N CYS A 81 -10.74 -4.54 7.44
CA CYS A 81 -11.96 -4.38 8.24
C CYS A 81 -13.19 -4.93 7.51
N LEU A 82 -13.36 -4.64 6.22
CA LEU A 82 -14.46 -5.17 5.42
C LEU A 82 -14.41 -6.71 5.34
N ASN A 83 -13.22 -7.30 5.22
CA ASN A 83 -13.07 -8.74 5.24
C ASN A 83 -13.47 -9.36 6.59
N LEU A 84 -13.05 -8.75 7.69
CA LEU A 84 -13.42 -9.21 9.04
C LEU A 84 -14.93 -9.10 9.28
N VAL A 85 -15.57 -8.02 8.83
CA VAL A 85 -17.03 -7.85 8.89
C VAL A 85 -17.73 -8.96 8.09
N TRP A 86 -17.25 -9.26 6.88
CA TRP A 86 -17.78 -10.34 6.05
C TRP A 86 -17.65 -11.71 6.76
N VAL A 87 -16.49 -12.01 7.34
CA VAL A 87 -16.27 -13.23 8.12
C VAL A 87 -17.25 -13.32 9.30
N TYR A 88 -17.42 -12.21 10.03
CA TYR A 88 -18.36 -12.15 11.15
C TYR A 88 -19.80 -12.43 10.70
N ILE A 89 -20.27 -11.76 9.65
CA ILE A 89 -21.64 -11.95 9.13
C ILE A 89 -21.85 -13.40 8.69
N LYS A 90 -20.88 -13.99 7.98
CA LYS A 90 -20.99 -15.34 7.45
C LYS A 90 -21.03 -16.41 8.53
N TYR A 91 -20.16 -16.31 9.54
CA TYR A 91 -19.97 -17.38 10.52
C TYR A 91 -20.68 -17.14 11.85
N ALA A 92 -20.80 -15.89 12.32
CA ALA A 92 -21.49 -15.56 13.57
C ALA A 92 -22.96 -15.25 13.35
N GLY A 93 -23.34 -14.73 12.17
CA GLY A 93 -24.73 -14.39 11.83
C GLY A 93 -25.55 -15.57 11.30
N ASN A 94 -25.02 -16.79 11.23
CA ASN A 94 -25.67 -17.96 10.61
C ASN A 94 -26.21 -17.75 9.19
N HIS A 95 -25.60 -16.82 8.45
CA HIS A 95 -25.93 -16.55 7.06
C HIS A 95 -25.08 -17.41 6.12
N GLU A 96 -25.28 -18.74 6.14
CA GLU A 96 -24.58 -19.69 5.24
C GLU A 96 -24.76 -19.37 3.76
N GLN A 97 -25.81 -18.64 3.42
CA GLN A 97 -26.09 -18.22 2.04
C GLN A 97 -25.24 -17.01 1.60
N CYS A 98 -24.39 -16.41 2.46
CA CYS A 98 -23.49 -15.36 2.03
C CYS A 98 -22.51 -15.88 0.97
N PRO A 99 -22.49 -15.26 -0.24
CA PRO A 99 -21.59 -15.67 -1.30
C PRO A 99 -20.14 -15.47 -0.90
N GLY A 100 -19.26 -16.31 -1.42
CA GLY A 100 -17.84 -16.26 -1.17
C GLY A 100 -17.29 -17.45 -0.36
N SER A 101 -16.01 -17.71 -0.54
CA SER A 101 -15.30 -18.82 0.08
C SER A 101 -14.46 -18.34 1.28
N GLY A 102 -14.47 -19.10 2.38
CA GLY A 102 -13.59 -18.84 3.52
C GLY A 102 -12.10 -18.91 3.15
N MET A 103 -11.72 -19.79 2.22
CA MET A 103 -10.35 -19.88 1.71
C MET A 103 -9.89 -18.57 1.03
N VAL A 104 -10.77 -17.97 0.22
CA VAL A 104 -10.49 -16.67 -0.43
C VAL A 104 -10.35 -15.56 0.61
N SER A 105 -11.17 -15.57 1.65
CA SER A 105 -11.06 -14.63 2.76
C SER A 105 -9.72 -14.75 3.48
N VAL A 106 -9.28 -15.96 3.83
CA VAL A 106 -7.99 -16.18 4.49
C VAL A 106 -6.84 -15.75 3.59
N THR A 107 -6.85 -16.12 2.31
CA THR A 107 -5.84 -15.70 1.33
C THR A 107 -5.81 -14.17 1.22
N GLY A 108 -6.98 -13.52 1.17
CA GLY A 108 -7.11 -12.07 1.14
C GLY A 108 -6.46 -11.39 2.35
N VAL A 109 -6.71 -11.89 3.55
CA VAL A 109 -6.09 -11.39 4.79
C VAL A 109 -4.56 -11.47 4.72
N LEU A 110 -4.01 -12.62 4.31
CA LEU A 110 -2.57 -12.81 4.21
C LEU A 110 -1.93 -11.84 3.19
N VAL A 111 -2.56 -11.67 2.04
CA VAL A 111 -2.12 -10.71 1.01
C VAL A 111 -2.19 -9.28 1.52
N ILE A 112 -3.27 -8.87 2.18
CA ILE A 112 -3.42 -7.52 2.74
C ILE A 112 -2.36 -7.25 3.81
N ILE A 113 -2.11 -8.17 4.72
CA ILE A 113 -1.07 -8.05 5.76
C ILE A 113 0.31 -7.90 5.12
N SER A 114 0.60 -8.68 4.07
CA SER A 114 1.87 -8.55 3.33
C SER A 114 2.03 -7.15 2.72
N PHE A 115 0.97 -6.59 2.13
CA PHE A 115 1.00 -5.23 1.58
C PHE A 115 1.19 -4.17 2.66
N ILE A 116 0.45 -4.23 3.76
CA ILE A 116 0.62 -3.30 4.88
C ILE A 116 2.09 -3.31 5.36
N SER A 117 2.69 -4.48 5.49
CA SER A 117 4.08 -4.63 5.93
C SER A 117 5.07 -4.02 4.93
N LEU A 118 4.91 -4.33 3.64
CA LEU A 118 5.77 -3.82 2.58
C LEU A 118 5.63 -2.29 2.40
N PHE A 119 4.39 -1.77 2.44
CA PHE A 119 4.15 -0.34 2.31
C PHE A 119 4.61 0.45 3.55
N LYS A 120 4.49 -0.09 4.76
CA LYS A 120 5.08 0.51 5.96
C LYS A 120 6.61 0.55 5.87
N ALA A 121 7.25 -0.53 5.43
CA ALA A 121 8.70 -0.56 5.22
C ALA A 121 9.14 0.47 4.15
N PHE A 122 8.39 0.57 3.05
CA PHE A 122 8.62 1.59 2.02
C PHE A 122 8.44 3.02 2.57
N TYR A 123 7.38 3.27 3.33
CA TYR A 123 7.11 4.57 3.94
C TYR A 123 8.24 5.01 4.86
N ARG A 124 8.68 4.14 5.76
CA ARG A 124 9.79 4.41 6.67
C ARG A 124 11.08 4.75 5.92
N ARG A 125 11.45 3.97 4.92
CA ARG A 125 12.64 4.22 4.09
C ARG A 125 12.57 5.54 3.31
N SER A 126 11.38 5.88 2.80
CA SER A 126 11.20 7.03 1.91
C SER A 126 11.07 8.35 2.67
N TYR A 127 10.50 8.34 3.88
CA TYR A 127 10.11 9.56 4.58
C TYR A 127 10.78 9.74 5.94
N GLU A 128 10.99 8.65 6.71
CA GLU A 128 11.60 8.74 8.05
C GLU A 128 13.14 8.69 7.99
N GLY A 129 13.71 7.93 7.07
CA GLY A 129 15.17 7.82 6.92
C GLY A 129 15.87 9.13 6.57
N LYS A 130 15.16 10.07 5.93
CA LYS A 130 15.70 11.39 5.58
C LYS A 130 15.72 12.35 6.76
N SER A 131 14.76 12.28 7.67
CA SER A 131 14.69 13.13 8.85
C SER A 131 15.87 12.87 9.79
N GLY A 132 16.19 11.61 10.05
CA GLY A 132 17.31 11.25 10.92
C GLY A 132 18.70 11.59 10.36
N SER A 133 18.85 11.69 9.03
CA SER A 133 20.13 12.05 8.41
C SER A 133 20.39 13.57 8.47
N VAL A 134 19.34 14.38 8.37
CA VAL A 134 19.42 15.85 8.48
C VAL A 134 19.78 16.23 9.92
N ASP A 135 19.15 15.59 10.90
CA ASP A 135 19.38 15.84 12.32
C ASP A 135 20.82 15.44 12.76
N LYS A 136 21.31 14.29 12.27
CA LYS A 136 22.69 13.88 12.49
C LYS A 136 23.71 14.81 11.83
N LYS A 137 23.41 15.38 10.67
CA LYS A 137 24.29 16.34 9.98
C LYS A 137 24.32 17.69 10.69
N ALA A 138 23.15 18.18 11.16
CA ALA A 138 23.04 19.39 11.95
C ALA A 138 23.81 19.26 13.29
N ARG A 139 23.69 18.12 13.97
CA ARG A 139 24.41 17.83 15.21
C ARG A 139 25.93 17.77 15.02
N LYS A 140 26.40 17.16 13.92
CA LYS A 140 27.84 17.14 13.59
C LYS A 140 28.39 18.55 13.32
N VAL A 141 27.63 19.39 12.62
CA VAL A 141 28.05 20.78 12.33
C VAL A 141 28.16 21.61 13.62
N ASN A 142 27.22 21.44 14.56
CA ASN A 142 27.27 22.15 15.84
C ASN A 142 28.47 21.70 16.70
N VAL A 143 28.72 20.38 16.79
CA VAL A 143 29.90 19.85 17.55
C VAL A 143 31.22 20.33 16.94
N THR A 144 31.29 20.48 15.61
CA THR A 144 32.51 20.99 14.94
C THR A 144 32.67 22.49 15.20
N ARG A 145 31.59 23.25 15.26
CA ARG A 145 31.62 24.70 15.62
C ARG A 145 32.14 24.91 17.04
N GLU A 146 31.61 24.16 18.01
CA GLU A 146 32.06 24.26 19.41
C GLU A 146 33.56 23.97 19.59
N LYS A 147 34.10 23.02 18.81
CA LYS A 147 35.53 22.67 18.84
C LYS A 147 36.46 23.71 18.18
N VAL A 148 35.94 24.59 17.34
CA VAL A 148 36.70 25.64 16.66
C VAL A 148 36.75 26.92 17.47
N PHE A 149 35.79 27.11 18.41
CA PHE A 149 35.70 28.31 19.25
C PHE A 149 36.15 28.11 20.70
N ASN A 150 36.62 26.91 21.06
CA ASN A 150 37.33 26.62 22.30
C ASN A 150 38.77 26.20 21.98
#